data_f3b0e32ce76eba3a401e606c51a0f03a
#
_entry.id   f3b0e32ce76eba3a401e606c51a0f03a
#
_cell.length_a   1.000
_cell.length_b   1.000
_cell.length_c   1.000
_cell.angle_alpha   90.00
_cell.angle_beta   90.00
_cell.angle_gamma   90.00
#
_symmetry.space_group_name_H-M   'P 1'
#
loop_
_entity.id
_entity.type
_entity.pdbx_description
1 polymer ?
#
loop_
_entity_poly.entity_id
_entity_poly.type
_entity_poly.pdbx_seq_one_letter_code
_entity_poly.pdbx_strand_id
1 'polypeptide(L)'
;MQNKIVKIGNIDVANDKPFVLFGGMNVLESRDMAMQVCEAYVKVTEKLGVPYVFKASFDKANRSSIHSYRGPGMEEGLKIFQELKETFGVKVITDVHEIYQCQPVADVVDVIQLPAFLARQTDLVEAMAKTGAVINVKKPQFLSPGQMGNIVDKFEECGNDKIILCDRGSNFG
;
A
#
# COMPACT_ATOMS: atom_id res chain seq x y z
N MET A 1 -10.73 14.10 -19.10
CA MET A 1 -10.51 12.75 -18.53
C MET A 1 -11.63 12.48 -17.55
N GLN A 2 -12.29 11.34 -17.66
CA GLN A 2 -13.28 10.92 -16.68
C GLN A 2 -12.53 10.49 -15.41
N ASN A 3 -12.89 11.06 -14.25
CA ASN A 3 -12.27 10.68 -12.98
C ASN A 3 -12.62 9.24 -12.65
N LYS A 4 -11.60 8.39 -12.52
CA LYS A 4 -11.76 6.99 -12.16
C LYS A 4 -11.87 6.87 -10.63
N ILE A 5 -12.85 6.11 -10.17
CA ILE A 5 -13.00 5.79 -8.75
C ILE A 5 -12.38 4.42 -8.50
N VAL A 6 -11.43 4.35 -7.59
CA VAL A 6 -10.88 3.10 -7.07
C VAL A 6 -11.52 2.81 -5.72
N LYS A 7 -12.15 1.63 -5.60
CA LYS A 7 -12.85 1.23 -4.36
C LYS A 7 -11.95 0.37 -3.46
N ILE A 8 -11.80 0.80 -2.21
CA ILE A 8 -11.18 0.00 -1.15
C ILE A 8 -12.31 -0.42 -0.20
N GLY A 9 -12.98 -1.53 -0.51
CA GLY A 9 -14.21 -1.89 0.17
C GLY A 9 -15.30 -0.82 -0.01
N ASN A 10 -15.70 -0.19 1.08
CA ASN A 10 -16.68 0.90 1.08
C ASN A 10 -16.07 2.31 0.92
N ILE A 11 -14.77 2.42 0.78
CA ILE A 11 -14.05 3.69 0.62
C ILE A 11 -13.86 3.98 -0.87
N ASP A 12 -14.34 5.13 -1.34
CA ASP A 12 -14.11 5.62 -2.70
C ASP A 12 -12.86 6.51 -2.72
N VAL A 13 -11.86 6.14 -3.53
CA VAL A 13 -10.64 6.92 -3.76
C VAL A 13 -10.70 7.51 -5.17
N ALA A 14 -10.74 8.84 -5.29
CA ALA A 14 -10.74 9.54 -6.56
C ALA A 14 -10.27 11.00 -6.38
N ASN A 15 -9.84 11.63 -7.49
CA ASN A 15 -9.30 12.99 -7.45
C ASN A 15 -10.36 14.08 -7.16
N ASP A 16 -11.64 13.77 -7.34
CA ASP A 16 -12.79 14.66 -7.10
C ASP A 16 -13.56 14.32 -5.81
N LYS A 17 -13.04 13.42 -5.01
CA LYS A 17 -13.61 13.02 -3.71
C LYS A 17 -12.79 13.62 -2.54
N PRO A 18 -13.36 13.69 -1.33
CA PRO A 18 -12.58 13.96 -0.14
C PRO A 18 -11.37 13.01 -0.05
N PHE A 19 -10.26 13.51 0.50
CA PHE A 19 -9.06 12.70 0.64
C PHE A 19 -9.27 11.51 1.59
N VAL A 20 -8.56 10.42 1.30
CA VAL A 20 -8.49 9.22 2.13
C VAL A 20 -7.12 9.18 2.81
N LEU A 21 -7.10 9.00 4.12
CA LEU A 21 -5.84 8.94 4.86
C LEU A 21 -5.27 7.52 4.85
N PHE A 22 -4.08 7.33 4.28
CA PHE A 22 -3.26 6.14 4.45
C PHE A 22 -2.20 6.45 5.51
N GLY A 23 -2.46 6.06 6.75
CA GLY A 23 -1.63 6.42 7.89
C GLY A 23 -1.35 5.24 8.81
N GLY A 24 -0.29 5.32 9.61
CA GLY A 24 0.09 4.24 10.53
C GLY A 24 1.56 4.25 10.87
N MET A 25 2.23 3.11 10.69
CA MET A 25 3.63 2.90 11.06
C MET A 25 4.52 2.79 9.82
N ASN A 26 5.77 3.23 9.95
CA ASN A 26 6.76 3.01 8.89
C ASN A 26 7.06 1.51 8.72
N VAL A 27 7.20 0.80 9.83
CA VAL A 27 7.39 -0.66 9.89
C VAL A 27 6.66 -1.18 11.14
N LEU A 28 6.16 -2.40 11.09
CA LEU A 28 5.63 -3.07 12.27
C LEU A 28 6.78 -3.33 13.26
N GLU A 29 6.75 -2.66 14.41
CA GLU A 29 7.75 -2.83 15.47
C GLU A 29 7.31 -3.91 16.46
N SER A 30 6.03 -3.91 16.83
CA SER A 30 5.40 -4.96 17.62
C SER A 30 3.88 -4.97 17.34
N ARG A 31 3.24 -6.09 17.69
CA ARG A 31 1.78 -6.21 17.67
C ARG A 31 1.11 -5.13 18.52
N ASP A 32 1.57 -4.97 19.78
CA ASP A 32 0.94 -4.05 20.73
C ASP A 32 1.07 -2.59 20.27
N MET A 33 2.22 -2.21 19.71
CA MET A 33 2.40 -0.89 19.13
C MET A 33 1.46 -0.68 17.94
N ALA A 34 1.30 -1.68 17.07
CA ALA A 34 0.39 -1.59 15.93
C ALA A 34 -1.07 -1.38 16.37
N MET A 35 -1.51 -2.11 17.40
CA MET A 35 -2.85 -1.96 17.98
C MET A 35 -3.07 -0.54 18.54
N GLN A 36 -2.13 -0.03 19.34
CA GLN A 36 -2.21 1.32 19.92
C GLN A 36 -2.23 2.42 18.85
N VAL A 37 -1.36 2.31 17.85
CA VAL A 37 -1.29 3.28 16.74
C VAL A 37 -2.59 3.24 15.93
N CYS A 38 -3.08 2.05 15.58
CA CYS A 38 -4.33 1.92 14.83
C CYS A 38 -5.51 2.51 15.61
N GLU A 39 -5.64 2.20 16.90
CA GLU A 39 -6.70 2.75 17.75
C GLU A 39 -6.67 4.29 17.79
N ALA A 40 -5.47 4.87 17.91
CA ALA A 40 -5.32 6.33 17.92
C ALA A 40 -5.76 6.96 16.59
N TYR A 41 -5.37 6.36 15.46
CA TYR A 41 -5.81 6.83 14.14
C TYR A 41 -7.32 6.69 13.95
N VAL A 42 -7.91 5.56 14.33
CA VAL A 42 -9.35 5.32 14.23
C VAL A 42 -10.13 6.39 15.01
N LYS A 43 -9.77 6.62 16.28
CA LYS A 43 -10.42 7.66 17.13
C LYS A 43 -10.37 9.06 16.50
N VAL A 44 -9.24 9.45 15.91
CA VAL A 44 -9.08 10.78 15.31
C VAL A 44 -9.84 10.87 13.98
N THR A 45 -9.71 9.86 13.12
CA THR A 45 -10.33 9.88 11.79
C THR A 45 -11.85 9.77 11.86
N GLU A 46 -12.40 8.99 12.79
CA GLU A 46 -13.84 8.94 13.05
C GLU A 46 -14.38 10.30 13.51
N LYS A 47 -13.69 10.95 14.47
CA LYS A 47 -14.05 12.29 14.95
C LYS A 47 -14.06 13.33 13.84
N LEU A 48 -13.15 13.21 12.87
CA LEU A 48 -13.01 14.14 11.75
C LEU A 48 -13.84 13.76 10.52
N GLY A 49 -14.44 12.58 10.50
CA GLY A 49 -15.15 12.05 9.33
C GLY A 49 -14.22 11.75 8.14
N VAL A 50 -12.95 11.41 8.40
CA VAL A 50 -11.95 11.14 7.36
C VAL A 50 -11.88 9.63 7.09
N PRO A 51 -12.10 9.17 5.85
CA PRO A 51 -11.88 7.76 5.49
C PRO A 51 -10.43 7.35 5.74
N TYR A 52 -10.24 6.17 6.33
CA TYR A 52 -8.94 5.74 6.84
C TYR A 52 -8.57 4.34 6.39
N VAL A 53 -7.29 4.16 6.05
CA VAL A 53 -6.64 2.89 5.75
C VAL A 53 -5.37 2.79 6.59
N PHE A 54 -5.25 1.76 7.42
CA PHE A 54 -4.03 1.54 8.21
C PHE A 54 -2.88 1.12 7.32
N LYS A 55 -1.73 1.78 7.46
CA LYS A 55 -0.53 1.51 6.67
C LYS A 55 0.65 1.11 7.54
N ALA A 56 1.26 -0.03 7.25
CA ALA A 56 2.55 -0.41 7.79
C ALA A 56 3.28 -1.37 6.82
N SER A 57 4.60 -1.48 6.95
CA SER A 57 5.37 -2.53 6.27
C SER A 57 5.68 -3.67 7.24
N PHE A 58 5.56 -4.90 6.78
CA PHE A 58 6.03 -6.07 7.52
C PHE A 58 7.54 -6.30 7.36
N ASP A 59 8.12 -5.74 6.31
CA ASP A 59 9.57 -5.75 6.05
C ASP A 59 10.00 -4.44 5.38
N LYS A 60 11.06 -3.82 5.86
CA LYS A 60 11.76 -2.71 5.22
C LYS A 60 12.97 -3.23 4.44
N ALA A 61 12.71 -3.84 3.28
CA ALA A 61 13.71 -4.48 2.44
C ALA A 61 14.80 -3.53 1.92
N ASN A 62 14.57 -2.22 1.91
CA ASN A 62 15.46 -1.19 1.35
C ASN A 62 16.19 -0.35 2.42
N ARG A 63 16.43 -0.89 3.61
CA ARG A 63 17.22 -0.19 4.64
C ARG A 63 18.63 0.10 4.15
N SER A 64 19.16 1.27 4.53
CA SER A 64 20.53 1.70 4.19
C SER A 64 21.59 0.88 4.93
N SER A 65 21.32 0.41 6.14
CA SER A 65 22.21 -0.44 6.91
C SER A 65 21.65 -1.85 7.03
N ILE A 66 22.50 -2.85 6.83
CA ILE A 66 22.15 -4.27 7.01
C ILE A 66 21.77 -4.60 8.46
N HIS A 67 22.21 -3.77 9.41
CA HIS A 67 21.91 -3.95 10.85
C HIS A 67 20.60 -3.26 11.28
N SER A 68 19.95 -2.51 10.40
CA SER A 68 18.69 -1.85 10.74
C SER A 68 17.57 -2.85 10.93
N TYR A 69 16.69 -2.57 11.90
CA TYR A 69 15.48 -3.36 12.09
C TYR A 69 14.59 -3.30 10.82
N ARG A 70 14.22 -4.46 10.31
CA ARG A 70 13.47 -4.58 9.06
C ARG A 70 11.98 -4.83 9.27
N GLY A 71 11.57 -5.35 10.40
CA GLY A 71 10.19 -5.75 10.69
C GLY A 71 10.09 -7.21 11.13
N PRO A 72 8.87 -7.68 11.45
CA PRO A 72 8.63 -9.05 11.91
C PRO A 72 8.68 -10.10 10.79
N GLY A 73 8.71 -9.68 9.53
CA GLY A 73 8.54 -10.55 8.38
C GLY A 73 7.08 -10.76 7.98
N MET A 74 6.89 -11.42 6.82
CA MET A 74 5.56 -11.54 6.21
C MET A 74 4.58 -12.33 7.07
N GLU A 75 4.96 -13.51 7.54
CA GLU A 75 4.03 -14.40 8.27
C GLU A 75 3.44 -13.73 9.51
N GLU A 76 4.29 -13.16 10.36
CA GLU A 76 3.86 -12.47 11.58
C GLU A 76 3.15 -11.15 11.26
N GLY A 77 3.64 -10.41 10.26
CA GLY A 77 3.01 -9.19 9.81
C GLY A 77 1.58 -9.40 9.33
N LEU A 78 1.31 -10.46 8.57
CA LEU A 78 -0.05 -10.78 8.11
C LEU A 78 -0.99 -11.13 9.25
N LYS A 79 -0.53 -11.84 10.29
CA LYS A 79 -1.33 -12.10 11.51
C LYS A 79 -1.72 -10.80 12.21
N ILE A 80 -0.77 -9.87 12.35
CA ILE A 80 -1.04 -8.55 12.95
C ILE A 80 -2.06 -7.76 12.10
N PHE A 81 -1.91 -7.75 10.78
CA PHE A 81 -2.87 -7.05 9.90
C PHE A 81 -4.27 -7.66 9.97
N GLN A 82 -4.38 -8.97 10.02
CA GLN A 82 -5.66 -9.64 10.19
C GLN A 82 -6.33 -9.23 11.51
N GLU A 83 -5.59 -9.25 12.61
CA GLU A 83 -6.09 -8.85 13.93
C GLU A 83 -6.53 -7.37 13.97
N LEU A 84 -5.80 -6.46 13.32
CA LEU A 84 -6.19 -5.05 13.18
C LEU A 84 -7.53 -4.90 12.45
N LYS A 85 -7.72 -5.66 11.37
CA LYS A 85 -8.98 -5.67 10.62
C LYS A 85 -10.14 -6.21 11.46
N GLU A 86 -9.92 -7.28 12.19
CA GLU A 86 -10.95 -7.90 13.05
C GLU A 86 -11.33 -7.00 14.24
N THR A 87 -10.34 -6.33 14.84
CA THR A 87 -10.54 -5.51 16.04
C THR A 87 -11.16 -4.14 15.73
N PHE A 88 -10.67 -3.48 14.67
CA PHE A 88 -11.03 -2.09 14.39
C PHE A 88 -11.89 -1.90 13.12
N GLY A 89 -12.11 -2.95 12.34
CA GLY A 89 -12.83 -2.87 11.07
C GLY A 89 -12.12 -2.03 9.99
N VAL A 90 -10.83 -1.73 10.16
CA VAL A 90 -10.06 -0.90 9.24
C VAL A 90 -9.67 -1.65 7.97
N LYS A 91 -9.47 -0.90 6.88
CA LYS A 91 -8.76 -1.38 5.70
C LYS A 91 -7.27 -1.27 5.92
N VAL A 92 -6.50 -2.15 5.28
CA VAL A 92 -5.06 -2.25 5.48
C VAL A 92 -4.30 -2.17 4.16
N ILE A 93 -3.18 -1.46 4.18
CA ILE A 93 -2.19 -1.42 3.08
C ILE A 93 -0.81 -1.80 3.59
N THR A 94 -0.13 -2.67 2.85
CA THR A 94 1.30 -2.98 3.04
C THR A 94 2.02 -3.10 1.71
N ASP A 95 3.35 -3.06 1.72
CA ASP A 95 4.18 -3.23 0.53
C ASP A 95 4.69 -4.67 0.39
N VAL A 96 4.91 -5.10 -0.86
CA VAL A 96 5.55 -6.38 -1.22
C VAL A 96 6.85 -6.11 -1.98
N HIS A 97 7.79 -7.05 -1.92
CA HIS A 97 9.12 -6.88 -2.51
C HIS A 97 9.49 -8.04 -3.45
N GLU A 98 8.82 -9.17 -3.30
CA GLU A 98 9.08 -10.41 -4.03
C GLU A 98 7.78 -10.99 -4.59
N ILE A 99 7.89 -11.70 -5.72
CA ILE A 99 6.74 -12.28 -6.42
C ILE A 99 5.93 -13.21 -5.52
N TYR A 100 6.60 -14.07 -4.73
CA TYR A 100 5.93 -15.05 -3.86
C TYR A 100 5.10 -14.42 -2.73
N GLN A 101 5.34 -13.14 -2.42
CA GLN A 101 4.61 -12.41 -1.38
C GLN A 101 3.24 -11.90 -1.89
N CYS A 102 3.09 -11.69 -3.20
CA CYS A 102 1.94 -10.98 -3.76
C CYS A 102 0.61 -11.61 -3.37
N GLN A 103 0.43 -12.90 -3.62
CA GLN A 103 -0.85 -13.57 -3.35
C GLN A 103 -1.13 -13.73 -1.85
N PRO A 104 -0.21 -14.23 -1.00
CA PRO A 104 -0.47 -14.31 0.44
C PRO A 104 -0.80 -12.96 1.08
N VAL A 105 -0.15 -11.88 0.62
CA VAL A 105 -0.45 -10.53 1.11
C VAL A 105 -1.83 -10.06 0.64
N ALA A 106 -2.18 -10.29 -0.63
CA ALA A 106 -3.48 -9.93 -1.19
C ALA A 106 -4.65 -10.63 -0.48
N ASP A 107 -4.43 -11.84 0.02
CA ASP A 107 -5.46 -12.61 0.73
C ASP A 107 -5.83 -11.97 2.10
N VAL A 108 -4.98 -11.13 2.65
CA VAL A 108 -5.17 -10.50 3.97
C VAL A 108 -5.44 -9.00 3.87
N VAL A 109 -4.66 -8.26 3.07
CA VAL A 109 -4.76 -6.80 3.01
C VAL A 109 -5.69 -6.32 1.90
N ASP A 110 -6.14 -5.07 2.01
CA ASP A 110 -7.08 -4.49 1.03
C ASP A 110 -6.35 -3.76 -0.11
N VAL A 111 -5.12 -3.30 0.14
CA VAL A 111 -4.29 -2.60 -0.84
C VAL A 111 -2.86 -3.12 -0.77
N ILE A 112 -2.26 -3.41 -1.92
CA ILE A 112 -0.83 -3.76 -2.00
C ILE A 112 -0.06 -2.57 -2.57
N GLN A 113 1.03 -2.18 -1.92
CA GLN A 113 1.90 -1.14 -2.42
C GLN A 113 3.06 -1.71 -3.22
N LEU A 114 3.24 -1.18 -4.43
CA LEU A 114 4.46 -1.35 -5.22
C LEU A 114 5.49 -0.30 -4.79
N PRO A 115 6.63 -0.71 -4.21
CA PRO A 115 7.70 0.21 -3.81
C PRO A 115 8.30 0.96 -4.99
N ALA A 116 8.74 2.20 -4.75
CA ALA A 116 9.28 3.06 -5.79
C ALA A 116 10.46 2.42 -6.55
N PHE A 117 11.40 1.81 -5.84
CA PHE A 117 12.59 1.21 -6.47
C PHE A 117 12.26 -0.02 -7.33
N LEU A 118 11.11 -0.65 -7.11
CA LEU A 118 10.65 -1.85 -7.82
C LEU A 118 9.59 -1.56 -8.89
N ALA A 119 9.20 -0.29 -9.05
CA ALA A 119 8.09 0.09 -9.93
C ALA A 119 8.28 -0.28 -11.41
N ARG A 120 9.51 -0.52 -11.86
CA ARG A 120 9.81 -0.95 -13.23
C ARG A 120 10.00 -2.47 -13.39
N GLN A 121 9.96 -3.25 -12.33
CA GLN A 121 10.14 -4.71 -12.37
C GLN A 121 8.89 -5.38 -12.93
N THR A 122 8.92 -5.74 -14.20
CA THR A 122 7.73 -6.22 -14.94
C THR A 122 7.14 -7.48 -14.32
N ASP A 123 7.95 -8.46 -13.91
CA ASP A 123 7.48 -9.71 -13.33
C ASP A 123 6.75 -9.49 -11.98
N LEU A 124 7.24 -8.53 -11.17
CA LEU A 124 6.58 -8.16 -9.93
C LEU A 124 5.25 -7.43 -10.20
N VAL A 125 5.23 -6.51 -11.18
CA VAL A 125 4.00 -5.81 -11.62
C VAL A 125 2.95 -6.82 -12.07
N GLU A 126 3.33 -7.78 -12.92
CA GLU A 126 2.44 -8.84 -13.40
C GLU A 126 1.89 -9.70 -12.25
N ALA A 127 2.76 -10.12 -11.32
CA ALA A 127 2.35 -10.90 -10.16
C ALA A 127 1.37 -10.13 -9.26
N MET A 128 1.63 -8.85 -9.01
CA MET A 128 0.72 -7.99 -8.26
C MET A 128 -0.61 -7.80 -8.97
N ALA A 129 -0.60 -7.57 -10.29
CA ALA A 129 -1.81 -7.41 -11.09
C ALA A 129 -2.73 -8.63 -11.00
N LYS A 130 -2.15 -9.83 -11.10
CA LYS A 130 -2.87 -11.12 -11.05
C LYS A 130 -3.59 -11.38 -9.73
N THR A 131 -3.21 -10.71 -8.65
CA THR A 131 -3.93 -10.81 -7.36
C THR A 131 -5.33 -10.20 -7.41
N GLY A 132 -5.57 -9.27 -8.34
CA GLY A 132 -6.82 -8.50 -8.41
C GLY A 132 -7.04 -7.51 -7.27
N ALA A 133 -6.07 -7.34 -6.37
CA ALA A 133 -6.12 -6.35 -5.28
C ALA A 133 -6.04 -4.92 -5.82
N VAL A 134 -6.39 -3.94 -4.99
CA VAL A 134 -6.08 -2.52 -5.25
C VAL A 134 -4.58 -2.32 -5.12
N ILE A 135 -3.97 -1.64 -6.09
CA ILE A 135 -2.52 -1.41 -6.11
C ILE A 135 -2.23 0.07 -5.91
N ASN A 136 -1.40 0.38 -4.92
CA ASN A 136 -0.83 1.71 -4.71
C ASN A 136 0.60 1.74 -5.26
N VAL A 137 0.83 2.43 -6.37
CA VAL A 137 2.14 2.52 -7.01
C VAL A 137 2.87 3.77 -6.54
N LYS A 138 3.99 3.60 -5.84
CA LYS A 138 4.87 4.75 -5.50
C LYS A 138 5.69 5.16 -6.70
N LYS A 139 5.54 6.42 -7.13
CA LYS A 139 6.36 6.97 -8.22
C LYS A 139 7.84 6.99 -7.83
N PRO A 140 8.72 6.33 -8.59
CA PRO A 140 10.16 6.49 -8.37
C PRO A 140 10.61 7.94 -8.55
N GLN A 141 11.65 8.34 -7.81
CA GLN A 141 12.22 9.68 -7.94
C GLN A 141 12.87 9.93 -9.31
N PHE A 142 13.30 8.86 -9.98
CA PHE A 142 13.95 8.90 -11.29
C PHE A 142 12.95 8.85 -12.48
N LEU A 143 11.65 8.70 -12.22
CA LEU A 143 10.60 8.78 -13.26
C LEU A 143 9.86 10.11 -13.17
N SER A 144 9.57 10.69 -14.32
CA SER A 144 8.65 11.82 -14.41
C SER A 144 7.19 11.35 -14.19
N PRO A 145 6.28 12.26 -13.82
CA PRO A 145 4.87 11.91 -13.69
C PRO A 145 4.28 11.28 -14.97
N GLY A 146 4.65 11.78 -16.15
CA GLY A 146 4.17 11.23 -17.43
C GLY A 146 4.61 9.79 -17.69
N GLN A 147 5.81 9.41 -17.21
CA GLN A 147 6.32 8.04 -17.37
C GLN A 147 5.59 7.01 -16.50
N MET A 148 4.82 7.46 -15.51
CA MET A 148 4.00 6.56 -14.70
C MET A 148 2.89 5.88 -15.51
N GLY A 149 2.46 6.47 -16.62
CA GLY A 149 1.53 5.85 -17.55
C GLY A 149 1.98 4.46 -18.00
N ASN A 150 3.26 4.28 -18.32
CA ASN A 150 3.81 2.99 -18.73
C ASN A 150 3.64 1.89 -17.66
N ILE A 151 3.61 2.26 -16.38
CA ILE A 151 3.39 1.29 -15.29
C ILE A 151 1.91 0.98 -15.17
N VAL A 152 1.06 1.98 -15.31
CA VAL A 152 -0.41 1.79 -15.35
C VAL A 152 -0.79 0.86 -16.48
N ASP A 153 -0.26 1.10 -17.69
CA ASP A 153 -0.51 0.28 -18.88
C ASP A 153 -0.15 -1.20 -18.62
N LYS A 154 0.98 -1.49 -17.96
CA LYS A 154 1.35 -2.86 -17.60
C LYS A 154 0.32 -3.53 -16.68
N PHE A 155 -0.19 -2.81 -15.69
CA PHE A 155 -1.24 -3.35 -14.81
C PHE A 155 -2.54 -3.59 -15.57
N GLU A 156 -2.96 -2.65 -16.42
CA GLU A 156 -4.19 -2.75 -17.20
C GLU A 156 -4.09 -3.89 -18.23
N GLU A 157 -2.96 -4.05 -18.91
CA GLU A 157 -2.71 -5.17 -19.84
C GLU A 157 -2.72 -6.53 -19.12
N CYS A 158 -2.37 -6.57 -17.83
CA CYS A 158 -2.50 -7.76 -16.99
C CYS A 158 -3.89 -7.91 -16.35
N GLY A 159 -4.87 -7.08 -16.73
CA GLY A 159 -6.27 -7.19 -16.30
C GLY A 159 -6.59 -6.55 -14.94
N ASN A 160 -5.71 -5.69 -14.40
CA ASN A 160 -5.97 -4.97 -13.16
C ASN A 160 -5.88 -3.45 -13.37
N ASP A 161 -7.01 -2.79 -13.29
CA ASP A 161 -7.16 -1.35 -13.47
C ASP A 161 -7.39 -0.57 -12.16
N LYS A 162 -7.31 -1.25 -11.00
CA LYS A 162 -7.55 -0.67 -9.66
C LYS A 162 -6.27 -0.03 -9.13
N ILE A 163 -5.81 1.05 -9.78
CA ILE A 163 -4.50 1.65 -9.55
C ILE A 163 -4.63 3.02 -8.89
N ILE A 164 -3.88 3.23 -7.82
CA ILE A 164 -3.65 4.52 -7.15
C ILE A 164 -2.20 4.90 -7.38
N LEU A 165 -1.93 6.10 -7.90
CA LEU A 165 -0.58 6.63 -8.07
C LEU A 165 -0.21 7.50 -6.88
N CYS A 166 0.93 7.22 -6.26
CA CYS A 166 1.43 7.97 -5.11
C CYS A 166 2.70 8.74 -5.52
N ASP A 167 2.59 10.07 -5.59
CA ASP A 167 3.76 10.92 -5.78
C ASP A 167 4.63 10.96 -4.52
N ARG A 168 5.94 11.00 -4.70
CA ARG A 168 6.93 11.16 -3.63
C ARG A 168 8.14 11.98 -4.07
N GLY A 169 7.94 12.86 -5.04
CA GLY A 169 8.96 13.76 -5.55
C GLY A 169 9.88 13.17 -6.61
N SER A 170 10.82 13.98 -7.04
CA SER A 170 11.83 13.68 -8.07
C SER A 170 13.21 14.14 -7.61
N ASN A 171 14.27 13.41 -8.03
CA ASN A 171 15.66 13.77 -7.72
C ASN A 171 16.34 14.58 -8.84
N PHE A 172 15.76 14.59 -10.04
CA PHE A 172 16.32 15.24 -11.20
C PHE A 172 15.45 16.45 -11.59
N GLY A 173 16.02 17.58 -11.55
CA GLY A 173 15.37 18.80 -11.91
C GLY A 173 15.09 19.69 -10.79
#